data_51735f5f7a1492493a63ee24cbffe5d7
#
_entry.id   51735f5f7a1492493a63ee24cbffe5d7
#
_cell.length_a   1.000
_cell.length_b   1.000
_cell.length_c   1.000
_cell.angle_alpha   90.00
_cell.angle_beta   90.00
_cell.angle_gamma   90.00
#
_symmetry.space_group_name_H-M   'P 1'
#
loop_
_entity.id
_entity.type
_entity.pdbx_description
1 polymer ?
#
loop_
_entity_poly.entity_id
_entity_poly.type
_entity_poly.pdbx_seq_one_letter_code
_entity_poly.pdbx_strand_id
1 'polypeptide(L)'
;VNGETLATGVSGAVLGGAVLTPLGLGVPGAVVGGLNGLVSGSRRIYDWNQPAGWAAFLLDSTWGLIGTGAALGVHALQQTRRDRGTYRPDLSERQNRHIYDTGVTVRKHFAMTVGNTVTNLGGRRDLLERHEMVHVWQARLFGPVFPLLYGTWTALGALAGTAAWVRRRDGLRKNVDTFAYYHNPFEYWAYRRQGYWPSSQPQPLYARRGRGRGNRT
;
A
#
# COMPACT_ATOMS: atom_id res chain seq x y z
N VAL A 1 12.11 9.70 -24.47
CA VAL A 1 11.31 10.11 -23.29
C VAL A 1 10.10 10.83 -23.84
N ASN A 2 8.87 10.40 -23.52
CA ASN A 2 7.65 11.06 -23.96
C ASN A 2 7.35 12.29 -23.10
N GLY A 3 6.47 13.20 -23.60
CA GLY A 3 6.14 14.45 -22.92
C GLY A 3 5.54 14.25 -21.52
N GLU A 4 4.73 13.20 -21.34
CA GLU A 4 4.15 12.86 -20.03
C GLU A 4 5.23 12.49 -19.01
N THR A 5 6.24 11.71 -19.42
CA THR A 5 7.36 11.34 -18.53
C THR A 5 8.13 12.55 -18.04
N LEU A 6 8.42 13.51 -18.94
CA LEU A 6 9.10 14.75 -18.55
C LEU A 6 8.23 15.61 -17.64
N ALA A 7 6.97 15.81 -18.01
CA ALA A 7 6.04 16.63 -17.25
C ALA A 7 5.86 16.08 -15.82
N THR A 8 5.59 14.78 -15.67
CA THR A 8 5.44 14.16 -14.34
C THR A 8 6.74 14.16 -13.55
N GLY A 9 7.88 13.94 -14.21
CA GLY A 9 9.20 13.98 -13.57
C GLY A 9 9.54 15.36 -13.01
N VAL A 10 9.39 16.40 -13.83
CA VAL A 10 9.66 17.80 -13.42
C VAL A 10 8.67 18.23 -12.33
N SER A 11 7.36 18.02 -12.56
CA SER A 11 6.33 18.40 -11.58
C SER A 11 6.51 17.65 -10.26
N GLY A 12 6.81 16.35 -10.30
CA GLY A 12 7.07 15.55 -9.10
C GLY A 12 8.29 16.05 -8.33
N ALA A 13 9.38 16.43 -9.03
CA ALA A 13 10.56 17.00 -8.40
C ALA A 13 10.25 18.36 -7.72
N VAL A 14 9.52 19.22 -8.40
CA VAL A 14 9.11 20.52 -7.84
C VAL A 14 8.23 20.35 -6.61
N LEU A 15 7.21 19.49 -6.69
CA LEU A 15 6.27 19.24 -5.58
C LEU A 15 6.97 18.60 -4.39
N GLY A 16 7.74 17.54 -4.61
CA GLY A 16 8.47 16.85 -3.55
C GLY A 16 9.53 17.72 -2.89
N GLY A 17 10.25 18.52 -3.70
CA GLY A 17 11.19 19.49 -3.20
C GLY A 17 10.53 20.57 -2.35
N ALA A 18 9.48 21.18 -2.86
CA ALA A 18 8.77 22.26 -2.17
C ALA A 18 8.19 21.81 -0.82
N VAL A 19 7.54 20.64 -0.77
CA VAL A 19 6.89 20.16 0.47
C VAL A 19 7.88 19.80 1.57
N LEU A 20 9.10 19.35 1.22
CA LEU A 20 10.12 18.97 2.20
C LEU A 20 11.16 20.07 2.48
N THR A 21 11.17 21.19 1.73
CA THR A 21 12.08 22.31 1.96
C THR A 21 11.99 22.88 3.38
N PRO A 22 10.79 23.09 3.98
CA PRO A 22 10.70 23.60 5.36
C PRO A 22 11.37 22.70 6.41
N LEU A 23 11.58 21.42 6.09
CA LEU A 23 12.26 20.45 6.94
C LEU A 23 13.76 20.30 6.62
N GLY A 24 14.31 21.11 5.72
CA GLY A 24 15.67 20.97 5.22
C GLY A 24 15.90 19.78 4.29
N LEU A 25 14.84 19.12 3.85
CA LEU A 25 14.85 17.89 3.03
C LEU A 25 14.39 18.14 1.57
N GLY A 26 14.49 19.38 1.08
CA GLY A 26 14.03 19.75 -0.26
C GLY A 26 14.71 18.93 -1.38
N VAL A 27 16.04 18.74 -1.32
CA VAL A 27 16.77 17.94 -2.31
C VAL A 27 16.34 16.46 -2.31
N PRO A 28 16.34 15.74 -1.17
CA PRO A 28 15.76 14.40 -1.11
C PRO A 28 14.33 14.32 -1.62
N GLY A 29 13.49 15.30 -1.27
CA GLY A 29 12.10 15.37 -1.75
C GLY A 29 12.01 15.51 -3.26
N ALA A 30 12.81 16.40 -3.84
CA ALA A 30 12.88 16.59 -5.30
C ALA A 30 13.35 15.30 -6.01
N VAL A 31 14.35 14.62 -5.46
CA VAL A 31 14.85 13.35 -6.03
C VAL A 31 13.75 12.29 -6.01
N VAL A 32 13.10 12.06 -4.87
CA VAL A 32 12.05 11.03 -4.76
C VAL A 32 10.85 11.37 -5.65
N GLY A 33 10.35 12.61 -5.60
CA GLY A 33 9.23 13.05 -6.43
C GLY A 33 9.55 12.99 -7.92
N GLY A 34 10.75 13.42 -8.31
CA GLY A 34 11.23 13.38 -9.70
C GLY A 34 11.35 11.95 -10.22
N LEU A 35 12.01 11.05 -9.48
CA LEU A 35 12.16 9.65 -9.87
C LEU A 35 10.80 8.95 -9.96
N ASN A 36 9.90 9.16 -8.99
CA ASN A 36 8.54 8.64 -9.08
C ASN A 36 7.83 9.17 -10.32
N GLY A 37 7.91 10.47 -10.59
CA GLY A 37 7.31 11.08 -11.77
C GLY A 37 7.84 10.49 -13.07
N LEU A 38 9.16 10.27 -13.19
CA LEU A 38 9.79 9.65 -14.36
C LEU A 38 9.31 8.20 -14.55
N VAL A 39 9.33 7.38 -13.49
CA VAL A 39 8.88 5.97 -13.54
C VAL A 39 7.39 5.90 -13.85
N SER A 40 6.58 6.67 -13.16
CA SER A 40 5.12 6.67 -13.29
C SER A 40 4.67 7.22 -14.64
N GLY A 41 5.29 8.29 -15.12
CA GLY A 41 5.01 8.87 -16.43
C GLY A 41 5.43 7.97 -17.59
N SER A 42 6.61 7.30 -17.50
CA SER A 42 7.03 6.34 -18.52
C SER A 42 6.08 5.14 -18.65
N ARG A 43 5.42 4.78 -17.57
CA ARG A 43 4.43 3.68 -17.47
C ARG A 43 2.99 4.17 -17.57
N ARG A 44 2.77 5.49 -17.69
CA ARG A 44 1.49 6.14 -17.86
C ARG A 44 0.46 5.73 -16.81
N ILE A 45 0.87 5.60 -15.53
CA ILE A 45 -0.04 5.06 -14.50
C ILE A 45 -1.17 6.02 -14.13
N TYR A 46 -0.93 7.34 -14.14
CA TYR A 46 -1.95 8.30 -13.72
C TYR A 46 -3.03 8.51 -14.79
N ASP A 47 -4.29 8.44 -14.37
CA ASP A 47 -5.44 8.72 -15.23
C ASP A 47 -5.79 10.22 -15.15
N TRP A 48 -5.19 11.00 -16.05
CA TRP A 48 -5.40 12.45 -16.09
C TRP A 48 -6.82 12.88 -16.48
N ASN A 49 -7.64 11.96 -17.00
CA ASN A 49 -9.04 12.21 -17.34
C ASN A 49 -9.96 12.13 -16.12
N GLN A 50 -9.44 11.68 -14.97
CA GLN A 50 -10.20 11.50 -13.75
C GLN A 50 -9.61 12.33 -12.59
N PRO A 51 -10.44 12.96 -11.74
CA PRO A 51 -9.95 13.66 -10.55
C PRO A 51 -9.08 12.78 -9.63
N ALA A 52 -9.37 11.47 -9.59
CA ALA A 52 -8.61 10.51 -8.82
C ALA A 52 -7.15 10.38 -9.31
N GLY A 53 -6.88 10.55 -10.60
CA GLY A 53 -5.52 10.51 -11.14
C GLY A 53 -4.69 11.73 -10.71
N TRP A 54 -5.29 12.91 -10.77
CA TRP A 54 -4.67 14.14 -10.24
C TRP A 54 -4.41 14.06 -8.75
N ALA A 55 -5.40 13.58 -7.96
CA ALA A 55 -5.24 13.38 -6.53
C ALA A 55 -4.14 12.36 -6.22
N ALA A 56 -4.09 11.26 -6.97
CA ALA A 56 -3.05 10.26 -6.82
C ALA A 56 -1.66 10.82 -7.06
N PHE A 57 -1.45 11.55 -8.17
CA PHE A 57 -0.17 12.18 -8.49
C PHE A 57 0.25 13.20 -7.44
N LEU A 58 -0.66 14.08 -7.02
CA LEU A 58 -0.38 15.08 -5.99
C LEU A 58 0.01 14.44 -4.67
N LEU A 59 -0.75 13.45 -4.21
CA LEU A 59 -0.46 12.76 -2.95
C LEU A 59 0.85 11.97 -3.01
N ASP A 60 1.10 11.25 -4.11
CA ASP A 60 2.36 10.50 -4.29
C ASP A 60 3.59 11.42 -4.36
N SER A 61 3.42 12.66 -4.83
CA SER A 61 4.51 13.64 -4.99
C SER A 61 4.68 14.58 -3.79
N THR A 62 3.78 14.52 -2.79
CA THR A 62 3.79 15.42 -1.62
C THR A 62 3.62 14.64 -0.32
N TRP A 63 2.40 14.54 0.17
CA TRP A 63 2.06 13.93 1.45
C TRP A 63 2.44 12.45 1.54
N GLY A 64 2.25 11.66 0.47
CA GLY A 64 2.60 10.24 0.37
C GLY A 64 4.07 9.97 0.05
N LEU A 65 4.94 10.98 0.02
CA LEU A 65 6.30 10.89 -0.54
C LEU A 65 7.17 9.81 0.14
N ILE A 66 6.97 9.54 1.43
CA ILE A 66 7.67 8.45 2.15
C ILE A 66 7.27 7.08 1.58
N GLY A 67 5.96 6.85 1.40
CA GLY A 67 5.46 5.62 0.78
C GLY A 67 5.93 5.48 -0.67
N THR A 68 5.96 6.58 -1.41
CA THR A 68 6.48 6.66 -2.78
C THR A 68 7.97 6.33 -2.84
N GLY A 69 8.78 6.87 -1.92
CA GLY A 69 10.20 6.53 -1.80
C GLY A 69 10.44 5.05 -1.53
N ALA A 70 9.64 4.47 -0.63
CA ALA A 70 9.67 3.03 -0.37
C ALA A 70 9.26 2.20 -1.62
N ALA A 71 8.26 2.67 -2.38
CA ALA A 71 7.86 2.05 -3.65
C ALA A 71 8.99 2.08 -4.70
N LEU A 72 9.75 3.18 -4.80
CA LEU A 72 10.95 3.25 -5.64
C LEU A 72 12.00 2.21 -5.23
N GLY A 73 12.18 1.99 -3.93
CA GLY A 73 13.02 0.89 -3.43
C GLY A 73 12.52 -0.48 -3.89
N VAL A 74 11.21 -0.70 -3.86
CA VAL A 74 10.61 -1.94 -4.41
C VAL A 74 10.89 -2.06 -5.91
N HIS A 75 10.73 -0.99 -6.70
CA HIS A 75 11.07 -1.01 -8.14
C HIS A 75 12.54 -1.38 -8.37
N ALA A 76 13.48 -0.81 -7.61
CA ALA A 76 14.89 -1.14 -7.70
C ALA A 76 15.16 -2.62 -7.37
N LEU A 77 14.57 -3.13 -6.28
CA LEU A 77 14.69 -4.54 -5.90
C LEU A 77 14.09 -5.49 -6.95
N GLN A 78 13.01 -5.09 -7.62
CA GLN A 78 12.46 -5.89 -8.74
C GLN A 78 13.44 -6.04 -9.89
N GLN A 79 14.26 -5.00 -10.17
CA GLN A 79 15.27 -5.08 -11.24
C GLN A 79 16.42 -6.05 -10.92
N THR A 80 16.72 -6.28 -9.64
CA THR A 80 17.77 -7.22 -9.23
C THR A 80 17.33 -8.69 -9.28
N ARG A 81 16.04 -8.95 -9.41
CA ARG A 81 15.50 -10.32 -9.49
C ARG A 81 15.71 -10.92 -10.88
N ARG A 82 15.90 -12.23 -10.95
CA ARG A 82 16.03 -12.95 -12.23
C ARG A 82 14.78 -12.81 -13.10
N ASP A 83 13.60 -12.81 -12.50
CA ASP A 83 12.30 -12.62 -13.18
C ASP A 83 11.92 -11.13 -13.34
N ARG A 84 12.75 -10.21 -12.84
CA ARG A 84 12.54 -8.75 -12.86
C ARG A 84 11.15 -8.33 -12.35
N GLY A 85 10.51 -9.18 -11.55
CA GLY A 85 9.12 -9.04 -11.15
C GLY A 85 8.23 -8.76 -12.37
N THR A 86 7.36 -9.67 -12.74
CA THR A 86 6.54 -9.50 -13.95
C THR A 86 5.65 -8.27 -13.83
N TYR A 87 6.08 -7.16 -14.42
CA TYR A 87 5.28 -5.92 -14.46
C TYR A 87 4.05 -6.11 -15.34
N ARG A 88 2.91 -5.57 -14.91
CA ARG A 88 1.62 -5.70 -15.58
C ARG A 88 1.16 -4.33 -16.11
N PRO A 89 1.53 -3.96 -17.34
CA PRO A 89 1.07 -2.70 -17.95
C PRO A 89 -0.45 -2.60 -18.03
N ASP A 90 -1.12 -3.70 -18.36
CA ASP A 90 -2.59 -3.81 -18.50
C ASP A 90 -3.35 -3.55 -17.19
N LEU A 91 -2.71 -3.71 -16.03
CA LEU A 91 -3.27 -3.44 -14.70
C LEU A 91 -2.74 -2.14 -14.08
N SER A 92 -1.82 -1.47 -14.75
CA SER A 92 -1.12 -0.29 -14.24
C SER A 92 -1.45 0.97 -15.03
N GLU A 93 -1.49 0.88 -16.36
CA GLU A 93 -1.71 2.03 -17.23
C GLU A 93 -3.06 2.68 -16.94
N ARG A 94 -3.07 3.99 -16.64
CA ARG A 94 -4.25 4.77 -16.25
C ARG A 94 -5.02 4.23 -15.04
N GLN A 95 -4.34 3.44 -14.17
CA GLN A 95 -4.95 2.86 -12.97
C GLN A 95 -4.39 3.43 -11.66
N ASN A 96 -3.58 4.49 -11.74
CA ASN A 96 -3.00 5.21 -10.61
C ASN A 96 -2.13 4.33 -9.69
N ARG A 97 -1.52 3.27 -10.23
CA ARG A 97 -0.72 2.31 -9.47
C ARG A 97 0.26 1.55 -10.35
N HIS A 98 1.29 0.97 -9.74
CA HIS A 98 2.17 0.00 -10.38
C HIS A 98 1.82 -1.41 -9.91
N ILE A 99 1.74 -2.36 -10.83
CA ILE A 99 1.39 -3.76 -10.54
C ILE A 99 2.48 -4.70 -11.04
N TYR A 100 2.90 -5.63 -10.17
CA TYR A 100 3.76 -6.75 -10.48
C TYR A 100 3.07 -8.06 -10.09
N ASP A 101 2.98 -8.99 -11.04
CA ASP A 101 2.40 -10.32 -10.78
C ASP A 101 3.28 -11.16 -9.88
N THR A 102 4.59 -11.10 -10.09
CA THR A 102 5.60 -11.72 -9.22
C THR A 102 6.44 -10.63 -8.58
N GLY A 103 7.15 -10.94 -7.50
CA GLY A 103 8.05 -9.94 -6.97
C GLY A 103 8.36 -10.07 -5.49
N VAL A 104 8.89 -8.95 -4.95
CA VAL A 104 9.23 -8.83 -3.54
C VAL A 104 7.97 -8.96 -2.69
N THR A 105 8.03 -9.77 -1.65
CA THR A 105 6.99 -9.91 -0.65
C THR A 105 7.60 -10.32 0.70
N VAL A 106 7.00 -9.87 1.78
CA VAL A 106 7.41 -10.28 3.14
C VAL A 106 6.83 -11.64 3.53
N ARG A 107 5.80 -12.09 2.85
CA ARG A 107 5.13 -13.38 3.12
C ARG A 107 4.83 -14.10 1.81
N LYS A 108 5.39 -15.31 1.68
CA LYS A 108 5.17 -16.15 0.51
C LYS A 108 3.66 -16.30 0.22
N HIS A 109 3.28 -16.19 -1.05
CA HIS A 109 1.90 -16.25 -1.55
C HIS A 109 0.96 -15.09 -1.14
N PHE A 110 1.47 -14.06 -0.47
CA PHE A 110 0.71 -12.86 -0.20
C PHE A 110 1.13 -11.74 -1.17
N ALA A 111 0.16 -10.98 -1.65
CA ALA A 111 0.44 -9.72 -2.28
C ALA A 111 0.97 -8.73 -1.23
N MET A 112 1.68 -7.72 -1.67
CA MET A 112 2.23 -6.68 -0.81
C MET A 112 2.06 -5.34 -1.47
N THR A 113 1.45 -4.41 -0.77
CA THR A 113 1.34 -3.02 -1.20
C THR A 113 2.34 -2.14 -0.47
N VAL A 114 3.11 -1.35 -1.23
CA VAL A 114 4.04 -0.33 -0.72
C VAL A 114 3.83 0.96 -1.51
N GLY A 115 3.33 2.00 -0.84
CA GLY A 115 2.97 3.26 -1.50
C GLY A 115 2.00 3.03 -2.66
N ASN A 116 2.39 3.42 -3.86
CA ASN A 116 1.62 3.25 -5.09
C ASN A 116 1.90 1.95 -5.86
N THR A 117 2.60 1.00 -5.25
CA THR A 117 3.05 -0.23 -5.91
C THR A 117 2.52 -1.47 -5.21
N VAL A 118 1.91 -2.38 -5.97
CA VAL A 118 1.47 -3.72 -5.54
C VAL A 118 2.37 -4.76 -6.18
N THR A 119 2.84 -5.71 -5.37
CA THR A 119 3.72 -6.81 -5.82
C THR A 119 3.16 -8.17 -5.43
N ASN A 120 3.62 -9.19 -6.14
CA ASN A 120 3.26 -10.60 -5.89
C ASN A 120 1.74 -10.84 -5.95
N LEU A 121 1.07 -10.18 -6.92
CA LEU A 121 -0.37 -10.29 -7.11
C LEU A 121 -0.80 -11.72 -7.50
N GLY A 122 0.02 -12.41 -8.30
CA GLY A 122 -0.24 -13.80 -8.72
C GLY A 122 -1.52 -13.98 -9.53
N GLY A 123 -1.84 -13.03 -10.42
CA GLY A 123 -3.02 -13.06 -11.28
C GLY A 123 -4.37 -12.80 -10.58
N ARG A 124 -4.38 -12.50 -9.28
CA ARG A 124 -5.61 -12.35 -8.46
C ARG A 124 -6.26 -10.98 -8.62
N ARG A 125 -6.97 -10.74 -9.70
CA ARG A 125 -7.62 -9.44 -9.98
C ARG A 125 -8.61 -9.00 -8.89
N ASP A 126 -9.44 -9.91 -8.38
CA ASP A 126 -10.41 -9.58 -7.32
C ASP A 126 -9.72 -9.07 -6.05
N LEU A 127 -8.59 -9.69 -5.68
CA LEU A 127 -7.77 -9.24 -4.56
C LEU A 127 -7.22 -7.84 -4.84
N LEU A 128 -6.73 -7.57 -6.05
CA LEU A 128 -6.23 -6.26 -6.45
C LEU A 128 -7.30 -5.19 -6.29
N GLU A 129 -8.44 -5.35 -6.97
CA GLU A 129 -9.45 -4.30 -7.08
C GLU A 129 -10.17 -4.02 -5.76
N ARG A 130 -10.33 -5.01 -4.91
CA ARG A 130 -11.13 -4.90 -3.69
C ARG A 130 -10.32 -4.78 -2.41
N HIS A 131 -9.07 -5.24 -2.39
CA HIS A 131 -8.23 -5.27 -1.20
C HIS A 131 -6.97 -4.42 -1.36
N GLU A 132 -6.09 -4.76 -2.30
CA GLU A 132 -4.80 -4.05 -2.45
C GLU A 132 -4.97 -2.57 -2.81
N MET A 133 -6.01 -2.22 -3.57
CA MET A 133 -6.33 -0.82 -3.85
C MET A 133 -6.67 -0.01 -2.61
N VAL A 134 -7.23 -0.66 -1.59
CA VAL A 134 -7.48 0.02 -0.31
C VAL A 134 -6.16 0.41 0.34
N HIS A 135 -5.16 -0.48 0.32
CA HIS A 135 -3.83 -0.19 0.87
C HIS A 135 -3.10 0.92 0.10
N VAL A 136 -3.21 0.96 -1.24
CA VAL A 136 -2.68 2.07 -2.04
C VAL A 136 -3.28 3.41 -1.58
N TRP A 137 -4.61 3.48 -1.40
CA TRP A 137 -5.27 4.69 -0.93
C TRP A 137 -5.01 4.99 0.54
N GLN A 138 -4.87 3.99 1.39
CA GLN A 138 -4.45 4.18 2.78
C GLN A 138 -3.06 4.82 2.85
N ALA A 139 -2.09 4.33 2.05
CA ALA A 139 -0.77 4.92 1.97
C ALA A 139 -0.81 6.40 1.55
N ARG A 140 -1.66 6.75 0.59
CA ARG A 140 -1.87 8.13 0.15
C ARG A 140 -2.55 9.01 1.19
N LEU A 141 -3.65 8.53 1.79
CA LEU A 141 -4.46 9.31 2.74
C LEU A 141 -3.73 9.55 4.06
N PHE A 142 -3.06 8.53 4.57
CA PHE A 142 -2.31 8.64 5.82
C PHE A 142 -0.86 9.10 5.62
N GLY A 143 -0.33 9.06 4.39
CA GLY A 143 1.00 9.58 4.04
C GLY A 143 2.11 9.06 4.95
N PRO A 144 2.93 9.96 5.54
CA PRO A 144 4.08 9.56 6.36
C PRO A 144 3.73 8.83 7.65
N VAL A 145 2.49 8.99 8.14
CA VAL A 145 2.06 8.31 9.37
C VAL A 145 1.55 6.89 9.12
N PHE A 146 1.25 6.52 7.87
CA PHE A 146 0.75 5.18 7.54
C PHE A 146 1.70 4.06 7.99
N PRO A 147 2.99 4.06 7.61
CA PRO A 147 3.90 2.99 8.03
C PRO A 147 4.08 2.94 9.55
N LEU A 148 4.04 4.09 10.23
CA LEU A 148 4.13 4.14 11.70
C LEU A 148 2.89 3.52 12.35
N LEU A 149 1.69 3.89 11.91
CA LEU A 149 0.44 3.35 12.44
C LEU A 149 0.31 1.86 12.16
N TYR A 150 0.58 1.44 10.92
CA TYR A 150 0.52 0.03 10.52
C TYR A 150 1.55 -0.80 11.28
N GLY A 151 2.79 -0.32 11.35
CA GLY A 151 3.89 -1.00 12.05
C GLY A 151 3.67 -1.08 13.56
N THR A 152 3.21 0.00 14.20
CA THR A 152 2.88 0.02 15.63
C THR A 152 1.76 -0.98 15.93
N TRP A 153 0.70 -1.01 15.13
CA TRP A 153 -0.36 -2.00 15.32
C TRP A 153 0.17 -3.42 15.16
N THR A 154 0.98 -3.67 14.13
CA THR A 154 1.58 -4.99 13.90
C THR A 154 2.42 -5.45 15.10
N ALA A 155 3.26 -4.55 15.65
CA ALA A 155 4.08 -4.85 16.81
C ALA A 155 3.23 -5.14 18.08
N LEU A 156 2.27 -4.26 18.40
CA LEU A 156 1.38 -4.46 19.54
C LEU A 156 0.51 -5.72 19.36
N GLY A 157 0.03 -5.97 18.14
CA GLY A 157 -0.71 -7.18 17.80
C GLY A 157 0.14 -8.44 17.96
N ALA A 158 1.41 -8.41 17.58
CA ALA A 158 2.32 -9.53 17.77
C ALA A 158 2.55 -9.84 19.27
N LEU A 159 2.72 -8.79 20.09
CA LEU A 159 2.80 -8.95 21.55
C LEU A 159 1.52 -9.54 22.14
N ALA A 160 0.35 -9.02 21.74
CA ALA A 160 -0.95 -9.54 22.17
C ALA A 160 -1.17 -10.99 21.74
N GLY A 161 -0.78 -11.33 20.50
CA GLY A 161 -0.85 -12.69 19.96
C GLY A 161 0.08 -13.65 20.71
N THR A 162 1.27 -13.21 21.07
CA THR A 162 2.20 -14.00 21.89
C THR A 162 1.64 -14.24 23.29
N ALA A 163 1.08 -13.22 23.93
CA ALA A 163 0.43 -13.36 25.23
C ALA A 163 -0.78 -14.31 25.17
N ALA A 164 -1.58 -14.22 24.12
CA ALA A 164 -2.70 -15.13 23.90
C ALA A 164 -2.21 -16.57 23.71
N TRP A 165 -1.14 -16.81 22.96
CA TRP A 165 -0.52 -18.13 22.82
C TRP A 165 -0.03 -18.71 24.14
N VAL A 166 0.67 -17.91 24.97
CA VAL A 166 1.14 -18.35 26.28
C VAL A 166 -0.03 -18.86 27.16
N ARG A 167 -1.20 -18.20 27.07
CA ARG A 167 -2.40 -18.56 27.83
C ARG A 167 -3.12 -19.78 27.26
N ARG A 168 -3.24 -19.88 25.92
CA ARG A 168 -4.07 -20.88 25.22
C ARG A 168 -3.31 -22.12 24.82
N ARG A 169 -2.00 -21.98 24.55
CA ARG A 169 -1.13 -23.05 24.05
C ARG A 169 -1.56 -23.66 22.70
N ASP A 170 -2.29 -22.90 21.86
CA ASP A 170 -2.92 -23.35 20.61
C ASP A 170 -2.18 -22.95 19.32
N GLY A 171 -0.92 -22.53 19.42
CA GLY A 171 -0.06 -22.20 18.29
C GLY A 171 0.31 -20.71 18.20
N LEU A 172 1.61 -20.42 18.38
CA LEU A 172 2.16 -19.05 18.35
C LEU A 172 1.81 -18.32 17.04
N ARG A 173 2.14 -18.94 15.91
CA ARG A 173 1.93 -18.32 14.59
C ARG A 173 0.48 -17.94 14.36
N LYS A 174 -0.46 -18.82 14.69
CA LYS A 174 -1.90 -18.56 14.55
C LYS A 174 -2.34 -17.34 15.34
N ASN A 175 -1.91 -17.24 16.61
CA ASN A 175 -2.28 -16.10 17.46
C ASN A 175 -1.62 -14.80 16.99
N VAL A 176 -0.33 -14.83 16.65
CA VAL A 176 0.37 -13.66 16.11
C VAL A 176 -0.29 -13.18 14.81
N ASP A 177 -0.55 -14.06 13.85
CA ASP A 177 -1.25 -13.71 12.60
C ASP A 177 -2.64 -13.11 12.88
N THR A 178 -3.39 -13.64 13.84
CA THR A 178 -4.70 -13.13 14.20
C THR A 178 -4.64 -11.70 14.70
N PHE A 179 -3.77 -11.41 15.66
CA PHE A 179 -3.74 -10.08 16.29
C PHE A 179 -2.93 -9.05 15.50
N ALA A 180 -1.80 -9.44 14.92
CA ALA A 180 -0.93 -8.51 14.20
C ALA A 180 -1.43 -8.18 12.79
N TYR A 181 -2.06 -9.13 12.11
CA TYR A 181 -2.54 -8.97 10.74
C TYR A 181 -4.07 -8.84 10.68
N TYR A 182 -4.83 -9.89 10.99
CA TYR A 182 -6.28 -9.86 10.81
C TYR A 182 -7.00 -8.83 11.71
N HIS A 183 -6.51 -8.58 12.92
CA HIS A 183 -7.08 -7.54 13.77
C HIS A 183 -6.48 -6.15 13.52
N ASN A 184 -5.59 -6.00 12.55
CA ASN A 184 -5.10 -4.69 12.13
C ASN A 184 -6.26 -3.89 11.51
N PRO A 185 -6.56 -2.65 11.97
CA PRO A 185 -7.66 -1.85 11.43
C PRO A 185 -7.55 -1.59 9.92
N PHE A 186 -6.34 -1.47 9.39
CA PHE A 186 -6.10 -1.24 7.96
C PHE A 186 -6.45 -2.48 7.14
N GLU A 187 -6.06 -3.67 7.62
CA GLU A 187 -6.44 -4.95 7.02
C GLU A 187 -7.95 -5.18 7.13
N TYR A 188 -8.52 -4.93 8.31
CA TYR A 188 -9.95 -5.05 8.51
C TYR A 188 -10.74 -4.16 7.56
N TRP A 189 -10.28 -2.92 7.31
CA TRP A 189 -10.89 -2.03 6.34
C TRP A 189 -10.81 -2.61 4.91
N ALA A 190 -9.63 -3.13 4.50
CA ALA A 190 -9.45 -3.75 3.20
C ALA A 190 -10.35 -4.97 3.01
N TYR A 191 -10.41 -5.88 3.96
CA TYR A 191 -11.32 -7.04 3.95
C TYR A 191 -12.80 -6.64 3.90
N ARG A 192 -13.20 -5.59 4.59
CA ARG A 192 -14.58 -5.07 4.50
C ARG A 192 -14.91 -4.56 3.10
N ARG A 193 -13.99 -3.88 2.44
CA ARG A 193 -14.19 -3.41 1.04
C ARG A 193 -14.21 -4.57 0.07
N GLN A 194 -13.42 -5.59 0.32
CA GLN A 194 -13.42 -6.82 -0.46
C GLN A 194 -14.76 -7.60 -0.33
N GLY A 195 -15.51 -7.37 0.74
CA GLY A 195 -16.74 -8.13 1.04
C GLY A 195 -16.45 -9.56 1.50
N TYR A 196 -15.24 -9.84 1.92
CA TYR A 196 -14.77 -11.17 2.36
C TYR A 196 -14.09 -11.09 3.73
N TRP A 197 -14.36 -12.07 4.57
CA TRP A 197 -13.61 -12.30 5.81
C TRP A 197 -13.24 -13.76 5.92
N PRO A 198 -11.98 -14.11 6.20
CA PRO A 198 -11.58 -15.50 6.32
C PRO A 198 -12.34 -16.19 7.45
N SER A 199 -13.07 -17.28 7.13
CA SER A 199 -13.90 -18.03 8.10
C SER A 199 -13.10 -18.61 9.26
N SER A 200 -11.80 -18.87 9.05
CA SER A 200 -10.86 -19.36 10.05
C SER A 200 -10.42 -18.30 11.07
N GLN A 201 -10.74 -17.01 10.85
CA GLN A 201 -10.29 -15.90 11.69
C GLN A 201 -11.44 -15.28 12.47
N PRO A 202 -11.29 -15.10 13.80
CA PRO A 202 -12.26 -14.36 14.59
C PRO A 202 -12.28 -12.89 14.16
N GLN A 203 -13.47 -12.29 14.11
CA GLN A 203 -13.57 -10.86 13.86
C GLN A 203 -13.01 -10.05 15.03
N PRO A 204 -12.37 -8.90 14.76
CA PRO A 204 -11.87 -8.02 15.80
C PRO A 204 -12.97 -7.56 16.77
N LEU A 205 -12.63 -7.35 18.03
CA LEU A 205 -13.60 -6.93 19.06
C LEU A 205 -14.28 -5.61 18.71
N TYR A 206 -13.57 -4.65 18.11
CA TYR A 206 -14.11 -3.37 17.65
C TYR A 206 -15.12 -3.51 16.51
N ALA A 207 -15.07 -4.59 15.73
CA ALA A 207 -16.01 -4.87 14.65
C ALA A 207 -17.40 -5.34 15.15
N ARG A 208 -17.44 -5.97 16.32
CA ARG A 208 -18.67 -6.52 16.90
C ARG A 208 -19.62 -5.46 17.41
N ARG A 209 -19.13 -4.27 17.80
CA ARG A 209 -19.94 -3.17 18.33
C ARG A 209 -20.87 -2.50 17.31
N GLY A 210 -20.64 -2.68 16.00
CA GLY A 210 -21.45 -2.07 14.93
C GLY A 210 -22.72 -2.85 14.54
N ARG A 211 -22.88 -4.11 14.96
CA ARG A 211 -24.04 -4.96 14.60
C ARG A 211 -25.24 -4.87 15.55
N GLY A 212 -25.15 -4.07 16.61
CA GLY A 212 -26.18 -3.99 17.66
C GLY A 212 -27.36 -3.04 17.37
N ARG A 213 -27.47 -2.42 16.19
CA ARG A 213 -28.55 -1.50 15.85
C ARG A 213 -29.12 -1.75 14.46
N GLY A 214 -29.71 -2.89 14.21
CA GLY A 214 -30.43 -3.10 12.95
C GLY A 214 -30.88 -4.52 12.76
N ASN A 215 -31.88 -4.96 13.49
CA ASN A 215 -33.02 -5.77 13.09
C ASN A 215 -33.82 -6.21 14.34
N ARG A 216 -34.66 -5.28 14.78
CA ARG A 216 -35.91 -5.63 15.49
C ARG A 216 -36.98 -4.86 14.77
N THR A 217 -37.56 -5.46 13.77
CA THR A 217 -38.94 -5.29 13.32
C THR A 217 -39.37 -6.62 12.71
#